data_8f42be3f9b612cebf7260d93b6a438f6
#
_entry.id   8f42be3f9b612cebf7260d93b6a438f6
#
_cell.length_a   1.000
_cell.length_b   1.000
_cell.length_c   1.000
_cell.angle_alpha   90.00
_cell.angle_beta   90.00
_cell.angle_gamma   90.00
#
_symmetry.space_group_name_H-M   'P 1'
#
loop_
_entity.id
_entity.type
_entity.pdbx_description
1 polymer ?
#
loop_
_entity_poly.entity_id
_entity_poly.type
_entity_poly.pdbx_seq_one_letter_code
_entity_poly.pdbx_strand_id
1 'polypeptide(L)'
;MSSRDAILASIRTNLPRVDRPLPAVPLFDDEPPASLLAAFKDSLHVMGGEFLDLPASGDALAPVRAKIAKAKVVCSTVTEISGNRDIAAIREPQDLADVDYAIVRASFAVAETGSVLLTDTDLKANAVAYLAQHLIVLLDPADIVINLHHAYRRAEFRSAHYAAFHSGPSATADIEGVLIHGAQGVRSLSVLPLARQTTRKEP
;
A
#
# COMPACT_ATOMS: atom_id res chain seq x y z
N MET A 1 5.56 27.41 -36.66
CA MET A 1 5.07 27.04 -35.32
C MET A 1 4.31 25.74 -35.44
N SER A 2 4.62 24.75 -34.62
CA SER A 2 3.89 23.49 -34.64
C SER A 2 2.47 23.71 -34.06
N SER A 3 1.51 22.83 -34.39
CA SER A 3 0.16 22.85 -33.81
C SER A 3 0.22 22.82 -32.26
N ARG A 4 1.18 22.07 -31.70
CA ARG A 4 1.46 22.02 -30.25
C ARG A 4 1.83 23.39 -29.70
N ASP A 5 2.73 24.11 -30.39
CA ASP A 5 3.19 25.43 -29.91
C ASP A 5 2.06 26.45 -29.92
N ALA A 6 1.18 26.40 -30.95
CA ALA A 6 0.03 27.27 -31.05
C ALA A 6 -0.97 27.01 -29.89
N ILE A 7 -1.26 25.74 -29.57
CA ILE A 7 -2.13 25.34 -28.45
C ILE A 7 -1.56 25.83 -27.13
N LEU A 8 -0.27 25.57 -26.87
CA LEU A 8 0.39 25.98 -25.62
C LEU A 8 0.44 27.51 -25.46
N ALA A 9 0.66 28.26 -26.56
CA ALA A 9 0.63 29.70 -26.55
C ALA A 9 -0.79 30.21 -26.23
N SER A 10 -1.82 29.65 -26.83
CA SER A 10 -3.23 29.97 -26.53
C SER A 10 -3.57 29.74 -25.07
N ILE A 11 -3.18 28.57 -24.49
CA ILE A 11 -3.39 28.26 -23.07
C ILE A 11 -2.71 29.33 -22.19
N ARG A 12 -1.43 29.63 -22.43
CA ARG A 12 -0.68 30.64 -21.65
C ARG A 12 -1.29 32.04 -21.71
N THR A 13 -1.81 32.43 -22.87
CA THR A 13 -2.46 33.73 -23.07
C THR A 13 -3.78 33.84 -22.30
N ASN A 14 -4.54 32.71 -22.23
CA ASN A 14 -5.85 32.68 -21.60
C ASN A 14 -5.83 32.20 -20.13
N LEU A 15 -4.65 31.89 -19.57
CA LEU A 15 -4.54 31.56 -18.15
C LEU A 15 -4.99 32.74 -17.28
N PRO A 16 -5.86 32.52 -16.28
CA PRO A 16 -6.23 33.56 -15.33
C PRO A 16 -4.98 34.09 -14.60
N ARG A 17 -4.72 35.38 -14.70
CA ARG A 17 -3.59 36.05 -14.00
C ARG A 17 -4.01 36.48 -12.58
N VAL A 18 -4.62 35.58 -11.83
CA VAL A 18 -5.02 35.89 -10.46
C VAL A 18 -4.05 35.16 -9.53
N ASP A 19 -3.33 35.93 -8.74
CA ASP A 19 -2.53 35.36 -7.65
C ASP A 19 -3.50 34.91 -6.54
N ARG A 20 -3.79 33.62 -6.55
CA ARG A 20 -4.60 32.97 -5.51
C ARG A 20 -3.70 32.01 -4.76
N PRO A 21 -3.20 32.38 -3.58
CA PRO A 21 -2.43 31.46 -2.77
C PRO A 21 -3.28 30.22 -2.45
N LEU A 22 -2.64 29.07 -2.42
CA LEU A 22 -3.31 27.84 -1.99
C LEU A 22 -3.79 28.00 -0.55
N PRO A 23 -5.01 27.54 -0.21
CA PRO A 23 -5.50 27.61 1.15
C PRO A 23 -4.58 26.81 2.09
N ALA A 24 -4.42 27.31 3.31
CA ALA A 24 -3.79 26.53 4.38
C ALA A 24 -4.77 25.45 4.82
N VAL A 25 -4.46 24.19 4.50
CA VAL A 25 -5.27 23.03 4.92
C VAL A 25 -4.73 22.54 6.26
N PRO A 26 -5.57 22.51 7.33
CA PRO A 26 -5.16 22.00 8.64
C PRO A 26 -4.90 20.49 8.58
N LEU A 27 -4.23 19.95 9.60
CA LEU A 27 -3.93 18.51 9.67
C LEU A 27 -5.06 17.67 10.22
N PHE A 28 -6.10 18.30 10.81
CA PHE A 28 -7.24 17.62 11.44
C PHE A 28 -6.78 16.57 12.47
N ASP A 29 -5.88 16.98 13.34
CA ASP A 29 -5.24 16.13 14.37
C ASP A 29 -5.49 16.64 15.80
N ASP A 30 -6.52 17.46 15.99
CA ASP A 30 -6.88 18.04 17.29
C ASP A 30 -7.32 16.96 18.30
N GLU A 31 -7.89 15.86 17.82
CA GLU A 31 -8.34 14.72 18.63
C GLU A 31 -7.73 13.40 18.10
N PRO A 32 -6.44 13.16 18.35
CA PRO A 32 -5.79 11.93 17.88
C PRO A 32 -6.34 10.70 18.64
N PRO A 33 -6.43 9.53 17.99
CA PRO A 33 -6.83 8.30 18.68
C PRO A 33 -5.80 7.92 19.74
N ALA A 34 -6.25 7.30 20.84
CA ALA A 34 -5.39 6.85 21.93
C ALA A 34 -4.31 5.85 21.46
N SER A 35 -4.59 5.10 20.41
CA SER A 35 -3.64 4.18 19.78
C SER A 35 -3.83 4.17 18.27
N LEU A 36 -2.81 4.61 17.53
CA LEU A 36 -2.83 4.57 16.06
C LEU A 36 -2.93 3.14 15.53
N LEU A 37 -2.27 2.18 16.19
CA LEU A 37 -2.34 0.77 15.79
C LEU A 37 -3.74 0.20 15.97
N ALA A 38 -4.42 0.50 17.08
CA ALA A 38 -5.80 0.04 17.30
C ALA A 38 -6.74 0.66 16.28
N ALA A 39 -6.69 1.98 16.07
CA ALA A 39 -7.50 2.66 15.07
C ALA A 39 -7.25 2.13 13.66
N PHE A 40 -5.99 1.87 13.29
CA PHE A 40 -5.64 1.25 12.02
C PHE A 40 -6.27 -0.14 11.87
N LYS A 41 -6.18 -1.00 12.91
CA LYS A 41 -6.75 -2.35 12.91
C LYS A 41 -8.26 -2.32 12.70
N ASP A 42 -8.95 -1.42 13.39
CA ASP A 42 -10.42 -1.26 13.29
C ASP A 42 -10.81 -0.78 11.89
N SER A 43 -10.14 0.23 11.35
CA SER A 43 -10.40 0.76 10.01
C SER A 43 -10.09 -0.27 8.92
N LEU A 44 -8.98 -1.01 9.04
CA LEU A 44 -8.62 -2.09 8.11
C LEU A 44 -9.70 -3.18 8.09
N HIS A 45 -10.23 -3.55 9.27
CA HIS A 45 -11.31 -4.53 9.38
C HIS A 45 -12.59 -4.06 8.70
N VAL A 46 -12.99 -2.80 8.90
CA VAL A 46 -14.16 -2.19 8.23
C VAL A 46 -14.01 -2.24 6.70
N MET A 47 -12.79 -2.07 6.20
CA MET A 47 -12.48 -2.15 4.76
C MET A 47 -12.36 -3.61 4.24
N GLY A 48 -12.61 -4.62 5.08
CA GLY A 48 -12.53 -6.04 4.72
C GLY A 48 -11.10 -6.60 4.69
N GLY A 49 -10.12 -5.85 5.18
CA GLY A 49 -8.76 -6.35 5.37
C GLY A 49 -8.62 -7.17 6.65
N GLU A 50 -7.55 -7.93 6.74
CA GLU A 50 -7.25 -8.80 7.88
C GLU A 50 -5.98 -8.31 8.60
N PHE A 51 -6.06 -8.19 9.91
CA PHE A 51 -4.89 -7.92 10.72
C PHE A 51 -4.39 -9.23 11.34
N LEU A 52 -3.11 -9.56 11.09
CA LEU A 52 -2.47 -10.76 11.60
C LEU A 52 -1.86 -10.44 12.97
N ASP A 53 -2.33 -11.13 14.02
CA ASP A 53 -1.74 -10.97 15.34
C ASP A 53 -0.38 -11.69 15.42
N LEU A 54 0.59 -11.02 16.04
CA LEU A 54 1.89 -11.66 16.31
C LEU A 54 1.73 -12.78 17.34
N PRO A 55 2.46 -13.90 17.20
CA PRO A 55 2.48 -14.92 18.22
C PRO A 55 3.09 -14.35 19.51
N ALA A 56 2.62 -14.83 20.66
CA ALA A 56 3.13 -14.39 21.97
C ALA A 56 4.63 -14.67 22.16
N SER A 57 5.17 -15.66 21.45
CA SER A 57 6.60 -16.02 21.45
C SER A 57 6.94 -16.81 20.18
N GLY A 58 8.21 -16.87 19.83
CA GLY A 58 8.72 -17.65 18.71
C GLY A 58 8.82 -16.85 17.40
N ASP A 59 8.51 -17.50 16.27
CA ASP A 59 8.67 -16.90 14.94
C ASP A 59 7.56 -15.87 14.66
N ALA A 60 7.92 -14.59 14.60
CA ALA A 60 6.99 -13.50 14.27
C ALA A 60 6.35 -13.65 12.89
N LEU A 61 6.98 -14.38 11.97
CA LEU A 61 6.46 -14.65 10.62
C LEU A 61 5.59 -15.91 10.54
N ALA A 62 5.37 -16.63 11.64
CA ALA A 62 4.55 -17.84 11.65
C ALA A 62 3.14 -17.63 11.04
N PRO A 63 2.43 -16.50 11.31
CA PRO A 63 1.12 -16.27 10.66
C PRO A 63 1.21 -16.16 9.14
N VAL A 64 2.28 -15.54 8.61
CA VAL A 64 2.51 -15.44 7.16
C VAL A 64 2.83 -16.81 6.59
N ARG A 65 3.74 -17.59 7.24
CA ARG A 65 4.09 -18.96 6.80
C ARG A 65 2.88 -19.88 6.76
N ALA A 66 1.98 -19.75 7.73
CA ALA A 66 0.74 -20.53 7.77
C ALA A 66 -0.17 -20.22 6.56
N LYS A 67 -0.29 -18.93 6.19
CA LYS A 67 -1.09 -18.52 5.03
C LYS A 67 -0.54 -19.06 3.70
N ILE A 68 0.77 -19.00 3.52
CA ILE A 68 1.41 -19.40 2.26
C ILE A 68 1.73 -20.89 2.18
N ALA A 69 1.48 -21.67 3.24
CA ALA A 69 1.90 -23.08 3.33
C ALA A 69 1.38 -23.99 2.19
N LYS A 70 0.23 -23.64 1.59
CA LYS A 70 -0.38 -24.39 0.48
C LYS A 70 -0.30 -23.66 -0.86
N ALA A 71 0.34 -22.49 -0.89
CA ALA A 71 0.51 -21.70 -2.10
C ALA A 71 1.48 -22.39 -3.07
N LYS A 72 1.17 -22.35 -4.35
CA LYS A 72 2.05 -22.87 -5.41
C LYS A 72 3.07 -21.83 -5.81
N VAL A 73 2.63 -20.57 -5.96
CA VAL A 73 3.48 -19.45 -6.38
C VAL A 73 3.40 -18.32 -5.36
N VAL A 74 4.55 -18.04 -4.75
CA VAL A 74 4.73 -16.95 -3.79
C VAL A 74 5.76 -15.98 -4.33
N CYS A 75 5.39 -14.71 -4.48
CA CYS A 75 6.28 -13.64 -4.89
C CYS A 75 6.56 -12.73 -3.68
N SER A 76 7.82 -12.56 -3.31
CA SER A 76 8.20 -11.72 -2.17
C SER A 76 9.14 -10.59 -2.62
N THR A 77 8.84 -9.36 -2.19
CA THR A 77 9.73 -8.21 -2.38
C THR A 77 10.57 -7.91 -1.12
N VAL A 78 10.33 -8.63 -0.03
CA VAL A 78 10.97 -8.44 1.27
C VAL A 78 12.04 -9.50 1.53
N THR A 79 12.99 -9.19 2.41
CA THR A 79 14.09 -10.09 2.77
C THR A 79 13.75 -11.04 3.91
N GLU A 80 12.74 -10.72 4.72
CA GLU A 80 12.34 -11.44 5.92
C GLU A 80 11.72 -12.81 5.61
N ILE A 81 11.12 -12.94 4.44
CA ILE A 81 10.52 -14.19 3.99
C ILE A 81 10.67 -14.33 2.47
N SER A 82 11.23 -15.43 2.03
CA SER A 82 11.46 -15.69 0.60
C SER A 82 10.22 -16.27 -0.07
N GLY A 83 10.00 -15.86 -1.32
CA GLY A 83 9.09 -16.52 -2.24
C GLY A 83 9.82 -17.53 -3.15
N ASN A 84 9.06 -18.20 -4.01
CA ASN A 84 9.59 -19.08 -5.07
C ASN A 84 9.48 -18.48 -6.47
N ARG A 85 8.92 -17.26 -6.60
CA ARG A 85 8.93 -16.44 -7.79
C ARG A 85 9.88 -15.26 -7.60
N ASP A 86 10.89 -15.15 -8.47
CA ASP A 86 11.82 -14.01 -8.44
C ASP A 86 11.18 -12.78 -9.08
N ILE A 87 10.98 -11.73 -8.27
CA ILE A 87 10.43 -10.45 -8.72
C ILE A 87 11.35 -9.74 -9.72
N ALA A 88 12.66 -9.96 -9.66
CA ALA A 88 13.61 -9.35 -10.59
C ALA A 88 13.56 -9.98 -11.99
N ALA A 89 13.01 -11.18 -12.11
CA ALA A 89 12.84 -11.87 -13.39
C ALA A 89 11.58 -11.42 -14.16
N ILE A 90 10.67 -10.65 -13.52
CA ILE A 90 9.44 -10.17 -14.13
C ILE A 90 9.77 -9.17 -15.23
N ARG A 91 9.24 -9.39 -16.44
CA ARG A 91 9.40 -8.52 -17.59
C ARG A 91 8.11 -7.82 -17.96
N GLU A 92 7.01 -8.56 -17.93
CA GLU A 92 5.68 -8.05 -18.27
C GLU A 92 4.74 -8.25 -17.06
N PRO A 93 3.75 -7.37 -16.85
CA PRO A 93 2.79 -7.53 -15.75
C PRO A 93 2.15 -8.92 -15.70
N GLN A 94 1.86 -9.53 -16.86
CA GLN A 94 1.22 -10.83 -16.98
C GLN A 94 2.03 -11.99 -16.39
N ASP A 95 3.35 -11.83 -16.23
CA ASP A 95 4.22 -12.81 -15.57
C ASP A 95 3.86 -13.04 -14.09
N LEU A 96 2.99 -12.17 -13.54
CA LEU A 96 2.48 -12.25 -12.17
C LEU A 96 1.06 -12.82 -12.05
N ALA A 97 0.43 -13.20 -13.18
CA ALA A 97 -0.97 -13.62 -13.18
C ALA A 97 -1.24 -14.95 -12.45
N ASP A 98 -0.22 -15.78 -12.27
CA ASP A 98 -0.28 -17.06 -11.57
C ASP A 98 0.17 -16.97 -10.09
N VAL A 99 0.46 -15.78 -9.58
CA VAL A 99 0.92 -15.59 -8.19
C VAL A 99 -0.24 -15.77 -7.22
N ASP A 100 -0.13 -16.77 -6.35
CA ASP A 100 -1.10 -17.00 -5.28
C ASP A 100 -0.98 -15.95 -4.18
N TYR A 101 0.23 -15.71 -3.70
CA TYR A 101 0.52 -14.74 -2.64
C TYR A 101 1.65 -13.81 -3.02
N ALA A 102 1.41 -12.51 -2.88
CA ALA A 102 2.47 -11.51 -2.86
C ALA A 102 2.75 -11.07 -1.42
N ILE A 103 4.04 -10.93 -1.08
CA ILE A 103 4.48 -10.44 0.23
C ILE A 103 5.31 -9.19 0.00
N VAL A 104 4.86 -8.07 0.58
CA VAL A 104 5.48 -6.76 0.42
C VAL A 104 5.63 -6.08 1.78
N ARG A 105 6.39 -5.00 1.84
CA ARG A 105 6.46 -4.15 3.04
C ARG A 105 5.91 -2.77 2.72
N ALA A 106 5.00 -2.27 3.56
CA ALA A 106 4.49 -0.92 3.40
C ALA A 106 5.54 0.13 3.81
N SER A 107 5.57 1.23 3.07
CA SER A 107 6.34 2.41 3.46
C SER A 107 5.80 3.00 4.76
N PHE A 108 4.49 3.13 4.88
CA PHE A 108 3.76 3.51 6.10
C PHE A 108 2.27 3.16 5.97
N ALA A 109 1.49 3.41 7.02
CA ALA A 109 0.04 3.20 7.02
C ALA A 109 -0.72 4.42 7.58
N VAL A 110 -2.04 4.44 7.35
CA VAL A 110 -2.95 5.52 7.76
C VAL A 110 -4.03 4.94 8.67
N ALA A 111 -4.07 5.39 9.93
CA ALA A 111 -5.02 4.89 10.93
C ALA A 111 -6.47 5.19 10.57
N GLU A 112 -6.76 6.39 10.07
CA GLU A 112 -8.10 6.85 9.68
C GLU A 112 -8.78 5.91 8.67
N THR A 113 -8.04 5.42 7.69
CA THR A 113 -8.60 4.67 6.55
C THR A 113 -8.26 3.18 6.55
N GLY A 114 -7.42 2.72 7.48
CA GLY A 114 -6.89 1.35 7.44
C GLY A 114 -6.05 1.06 6.19
N SER A 115 -5.51 2.11 5.56
CA SER A 115 -4.74 1.98 4.32
C SER A 115 -3.26 1.78 4.61
N VAL A 116 -2.60 1.02 3.76
CA VAL A 116 -1.13 0.92 3.69
C VAL A 116 -0.64 1.60 2.42
N LEU A 117 0.44 2.38 2.50
CA LEU A 117 1.09 2.95 1.32
C LEU A 117 2.10 1.96 0.76
N LEU A 118 1.94 1.66 -0.53
CA LEU A 118 2.89 0.89 -1.33
C LEU A 118 3.42 1.76 -2.46
N THR A 119 4.74 1.84 -2.57
CA THR A 119 5.44 2.61 -3.60
C THR A 119 6.09 1.69 -4.63
N ASP A 120 6.56 2.28 -5.75
CA ASP A 120 7.36 1.57 -6.75
C ASP A 120 8.61 0.89 -6.12
N THR A 121 9.22 1.52 -5.12
CA THR A 121 10.36 0.96 -4.39
C THR A 121 9.96 -0.27 -3.55
N ASP A 122 8.80 -0.24 -2.90
CA ASP A 122 8.30 -1.35 -2.09
C ASP A 122 7.90 -2.56 -2.96
N LEU A 123 7.28 -2.28 -4.10
CA LEU A 123 6.68 -3.27 -5.00
C LEU A 123 7.69 -3.88 -5.97
N LYS A 124 8.71 -3.12 -6.41
CA LYS A 124 9.68 -3.47 -7.48
C LYS A 124 9.03 -3.69 -8.84
N ALA A 125 7.86 -4.30 -8.89
CA ALA A 125 6.96 -4.39 -10.03
C ALA A 125 5.55 -4.04 -9.56
N ASN A 126 5.01 -2.88 -9.96
CA ASN A 126 3.74 -2.36 -9.42
C ASN A 126 2.58 -3.36 -9.56
N ALA A 127 2.59 -4.15 -10.63
CA ALA A 127 1.54 -5.13 -10.90
C ALA A 127 1.42 -6.23 -9.83
N VAL A 128 2.45 -6.46 -9.00
CA VAL A 128 2.42 -7.50 -7.97
C VAL A 128 1.30 -7.27 -6.94
N ALA A 129 0.99 -6.00 -6.65
CA ALA A 129 -0.07 -5.64 -5.71
C ALA A 129 -1.49 -5.81 -6.27
N TYR A 130 -1.63 -6.10 -7.55
CA TYR A 130 -2.93 -6.18 -8.23
C TYR A 130 -3.20 -7.55 -8.85
N LEU A 131 -2.18 -8.22 -9.39
CA LEU A 131 -2.33 -9.49 -10.10
C LEU A 131 -2.19 -10.71 -9.20
N ALA A 132 -1.52 -10.60 -8.06
CA ALA A 132 -1.54 -11.67 -7.07
C ALA A 132 -2.96 -11.91 -6.54
N GLN A 133 -3.29 -13.17 -6.24
CA GLN A 133 -4.60 -13.51 -5.65
C GLN A 133 -4.76 -12.95 -4.24
N HIS A 134 -3.67 -12.96 -3.45
CA HIS A 134 -3.66 -12.50 -2.07
C HIS A 134 -2.44 -11.62 -1.80
N LEU A 135 -2.64 -10.53 -1.05
CA LEU A 135 -1.58 -9.61 -0.67
C LEU A 135 -1.34 -9.67 0.83
N ILE A 136 -0.09 -9.94 1.22
CA ILE A 136 0.36 -9.87 2.61
C ILE A 136 1.32 -8.68 2.72
N VAL A 137 1.04 -7.79 3.66
CA VAL A 137 1.80 -6.56 3.88
C VAL A 137 2.46 -6.61 5.26
N LEU A 138 3.78 -6.49 5.30
CA LEU A 138 4.53 -6.24 6.55
C LEU A 138 4.48 -4.75 6.84
N LEU A 139 4.07 -4.37 8.04
CA LEU A 139 3.94 -2.97 8.46
C LEU A 139 4.72 -2.75 9.75
N ASP A 140 5.60 -1.74 9.77
CA ASP A 140 6.15 -1.28 11.05
C ASP A 140 5.09 -0.46 11.79
N PRO A 141 4.66 -0.85 13.00
CA PRO A 141 3.67 -0.07 13.76
C PRO A 141 4.09 1.37 14.06
N ALA A 142 5.40 1.64 14.08
CA ALA A 142 5.94 2.99 14.27
C ALA A 142 5.70 3.91 13.04
N ASP A 143 5.41 3.33 11.88
CA ASP A 143 5.16 4.04 10.63
C ASP A 143 3.66 4.28 10.37
N ILE A 144 2.80 4.27 11.40
CA ILE A 144 1.37 4.58 11.24
C ILE A 144 1.16 6.07 11.48
N VAL A 145 0.55 6.76 10.52
CA VAL A 145 0.14 8.17 10.65
C VAL A 145 -1.35 8.27 10.93
N ILE A 146 -1.79 9.42 11.50
CA ILE A 146 -3.16 9.63 11.96
C ILE A 146 -4.15 9.56 10.79
N ASN A 147 -3.94 10.38 9.76
CA ASN A 147 -4.88 10.58 8.66
C ASN A 147 -4.17 10.85 7.32
N LEU A 148 -4.94 10.98 6.24
CA LEU A 148 -4.40 11.25 4.91
C LEU A 148 -3.69 12.60 4.79
N HIS A 149 -4.04 13.63 5.59
CA HIS A 149 -3.34 14.92 5.57
C HIS A 149 -1.90 14.79 6.05
N HIS A 150 -1.66 13.95 7.07
CA HIS A 150 -0.30 13.58 7.50
C HIS A 150 0.41 12.74 6.44
N ALA A 151 -0.30 11.77 5.84
CA ALA A 151 0.25 10.88 4.81
C ALA A 151 0.82 11.64 3.61
N TYR A 152 0.08 12.63 3.07
CA TYR A 152 0.53 13.44 1.93
C TYR A 152 1.74 14.33 2.22
N ARG A 153 2.11 14.53 3.49
CA ARG A 153 3.32 15.27 3.88
C ARG A 153 4.55 14.38 4.03
N ARG A 154 4.36 13.06 4.08
CA ARG A 154 5.47 12.10 4.20
C ARG A 154 6.37 12.13 2.97
N ALA A 155 7.68 12.06 3.21
CA ALA A 155 8.67 12.05 2.14
C ALA A 155 8.50 10.87 1.20
N GLU A 156 8.16 9.70 1.74
CA GLU A 156 7.96 8.46 1.00
C GLU A 156 6.86 8.60 -0.06
N PHE A 157 5.76 9.30 0.27
CA PHE A 157 4.69 9.59 -0.69
C PHE A 157 5.15 10.58 -1.76
N ARG A 158 5.85 11.64 -1.34
CA ARG A 158 6.20 12.77 -2.23
C ARG A 158 7.34 12.46 -3.21
N SER A 159 8.23 11.54 -2.85
CA SER A 159 9.40 11.18 -3.66
C SER A 159 9.17 9.98 -4.57
N ALA A 160 8.09 9.22 -4.37
CA ALA A 160 7.77 8.05 -5.17
C ALA A 160 7.37 8.45 -6.61
N HIS A 161 7.77 7.65 -7.60
CA HIS A 161 7.28 7.77 -8.97
C HIS A 161 5.88 7.13 -9.11
N TYR A 162 5.61 6.13 -8.29
CA TYR A 162 4.32 5.50 -8.13
C TYR A 162 4.04 5.28 -6.65
N ALA A 163 2.85 5.67 -6.20
CA ALA A 163 2.38 5.46 -4.84
C ALA A 163 0.89 5.18 -4.83
N ALA A 164 0.47 4.13 -4.13
CA ALA A 164 -0.94 3.77 -4.00
C ALA A 164 -1.27 3.40 -2.56
N PHE A 165 -2.42 3.87 -2.09
CA PHE A 165 -3.00 3.43 -0.83
C PHE A 165 -3.87 2.20 -1.08
N HIS A 166 -3.59 1.11 -0.36
CA HIS A 166 -4.36 -0.12 -0.38
C HIS A 166 -5.12 -0.27 0.94
N SER A 167 -6.46 -0.38 0.85
CA SER A 167 -7.36 -0.53 1.99
C SER A 167 -8.22 -1.76 1.79
N GLY A 168 -7.85 -2.88 2.39
CA GLY A 168 -8.59 -4.13 2.23
C GLY A 168 -8.44 -4.79 0.84
N PRO A 169 -9.26 -5.81 0.54
CA PRO A 169 -9.30 -6.48 -0.76
C PRO A 169 -9.92 -5.58 -1.84
N SER A 170 -9.67 -5.92 -3.10
CA SER A 170 -10.43 -5.31 -4.20
C SER A 170 -11.92 -5.63 -4.05
N ALA A 171 -12.78 -4.62 -4.09
CA ALA A 171 -14.21 -4.78 -3.91
C ALA A 171 -14.99 -3.95 -4.92
N THR A 172 -16.06 -4.51 -5.48
CA THR A 172 -17.00 -3.81 -6.34
C THR A 172 -18.43 -4.29 -6.08
N ALA A 173 -19.40 -3.40 -6.25
CA ALA A 173 -20.83 -3.71 -6.22
C ALA A 173 -21.51 -3.49 -7.58
N ASP A 174 -20.72 -3.35 -8.65
CA ASP A 174 -21.23 -3.07 -10.01
C ASP A 174 -21.98 -4.27 -10.62
N ILE A 175 -21.83 -5.45 -10.02
CA ILE A 175 -22.48 -6.68 -10.47
C ILE A 175 -23.70 -6.94 -9.59
N GLU A 176 -24.89 -6.64 -10.10
CA GLU A 176 -26.19 -6.88 -9.46
C GLU A 176 -26.36 -6.26 -8.06
N GLY A 177 -25.54 -5.25 -7.71
CA GLY A 177 -25.58 -4.61 -6.39
C GLY A 177 -25.03 -5.50 -5.26
N VAL A 178 -24.38 -6.62 -5.57
CA VAL A 178 -23.76 -7.52 -4.60
C VAL A 178 -22.27 -7.18 -4.47
N LEU A 179 -21.79 -7.06 -3.24
CA LEU A 179 -20.37 -6.82 -2.97
C LEU A 179 -19.54 -8.06 -3.33
N ILE A 180 -18.68 -7.92 -4.34
CA ILE A 180 -17.78 -8.97 -4.81
C ILE A 180 -16.35 -8.57 -4.53
N HIS A 181 -15.55 -9.48 -3.96
CA HIS A 181 -14.12 -9.30 -3.69
C HIS A 181 -13.24 -9.95 -4.76
N GLY A 182 -12.15 -9.27 -5.13
CA GLY A 182 -11.12 -9.79 -6.04
C GLY A 182 -11.49 -9.75 -7.53
N ALA A 183 -12.52 -9.00 -7.94
CA ALA A 183 -12.92 -8.90 -9.34
C ALA A 183 -11.87 -8.17 -10.21
N GLN A 184 -11.18 -7.16 -9.65
CA GLN A 184 -10.21 -6.33 -10.35
C GLN A 184 -8.92 -6.12 -9.53
N GLY A 185 -8.55 -7.09 -8.70
CA GLY A 185 -7.37 -7.01 -7.84
C GLY A 185 -7.35 -8.16 -6.83
N VAL A 186 -6.62 -7.97 -5.73
CA VAL A 186 -6.43 -9.01 -4.73
C VAL A 186 -7.74 -9.41 -4.03
N ARG A 187 -7.93 -10.70 -3.80
CA ARG A 187 -9.08 -11.26 -3.09
C ARG A 187 -9.01 -11.05 -1.59
N SER A 188 -7.81 -10.90 -1.04
CA SER A 188 -7.59 -10.57 0.36
C SER A 188 -6.36 -9.71 0.53
N LEU A 189 -6.40 -8.82 1.52
CA LEU A 189 -5.27 -8.07 2.01
C LEU A 189 -5.10 -8.38 3.50
N SER A 190 -3.91 -8.88 3.88
CA SER A 190 -3.57 -9.17 5.27
C SER A 190 -2.37 -8.33 5.70
N VAL A 191 -2.42 -7.71 6.87
CA VAL A 191 -1.34 -6.89 7.40
C VAL A 191 -0.75 -7.55 8.64
N LEU A 192 0.58 -7.79 8.64
CA LEU A 192 1.33 -8.24 9.81
C LEU A 192 2.10 -7.05 10.41
N PRO A 193 1.90 -6.69 11.71
CA PRO A 193 2.67 -5.68 12.38
C PRO A 193 4.07 -6.23 12.71
N LEU A 194 5.05 -5.90 11.87
CA LEU A 194 6.43 -6.36 12.02
C LEU A 194 7.39 -5.17 11.94
N ALA A 195 8.00 -4.83 13.08
CA ALA A 195 8.98 -3.76 13.16
C ALA A 195 10.13 -3.96 12.17
N ARG A 196 10.65 -2.87 11.61
CA ARG A 196 11.85 -2.91 10.76
C ARG A 196 13.05 -3.32 11.62
N GLN A 197 13.85 -4.24 11.10
CA GLN A 197 15.14 -4.52 11.73
C GLN A 197 16.03 -3.28 11.50
N THR A 198 16.28 -2.55 12.57
CA THR A 198 17.29 -1.48 12.55
C THR A 198 18.65 -2.17 12.40
N THR A 199 19.26 -2.12 11.23
CA THR A 199 20.68 -2.39 11.09
C THR A 199 21.39 -1.33 11.93
N ARG A 200 21.73 -1.65 13.18
CA ARG A 200 22.71 -0.85 13.95
C ARG A 200 23.97 -0.82 13.08
N LYS A 201 24.21 0.30 12.41
CA LYS A 201 25.58 0.65 12.08
C LYS A 201 26.25 0.86 13.42
N GLU A 202 27.05 -0.10 13.85
CA GLU A 202 28.02 0.15 14.92
C GLU A 202 28.90 1.32 14.50
N PRO A 203 29.23 2.21 15.45
CA PRO A 203 30.02 3.41 15.20
C PRO A 203 31.44 3.12 14.73
#